data_ffab7eb3cdbf92fbf37836b10347df9e
#
_entry.id   ffab7eb3cdbf92fbf37836b10347df9e
#
_cell.length_a   1.000
_cell.length_b   1.000
_cell.length_c   1.000
_cell.angle_alpha   90.00
_cell.angle_beta   90.00
_cell.angle_gamma   90.00
#
_symmetry.space_group_name_H-M   'P 1'
#
loop_
_entity.id
_entity.type
_entity.pdbx_description
1 polymer ?
#
loop_
_entity_poly.entity_id
_entity_poly.type
_entity_poly.pdbx_seq_one_letter_code
_entity_poly.pdbx_strand_id
1 'polypeptide(L)'
;MKAVPVFTRLNPIFATVFLAAALTTAAVGAGYHPTWEGAVPKRTLTHAPQPGATPEQNGSALMKAAGALQPGDRLEIGEGTYRVDRMWDLRASGSAEAPVWIVAAEDAKVIITRPDAKQNVLNVGMGGPVSFLCLRGLEVTGGSHGIRLGQCRDVWVDQCHIHHTGEVCLSANSADTQRLHLTRNHIHHGGGHAEGMYLGGNNASVVMSRSIIALNHIHDCRGSQGDGIEVKQGSWGNLVAENHVHDCNYPCITVYGTGGQPVNIIERNLCYRSGDNVMQVQGEAIVRNNVLLAGKGSGFASTDHQGKTLHLQVIHNTIINPGHAFSGGSWNAREGMVLANNILYSRDGSALHFAGGSTGATITGNVLLGSGPREGGVPGHGLEDFRKVTWDALQHDATPAPEAPFGHADAKFLPETDFYGKPRGTEKTSGAITLLATGAKTALPPGH
;
A
#
# COMPACT_ATOMS: atom_id res chain seq x y z
N MET A 1 66.18 -31.81 10.33
CA MET A 1 65.27 -30.71 10.74
C MET A 1 64.74 -30.09 9.46
N LYS A 2 63.47 -30.35 9.10
CA LYS A 2 62.81 -29.80 7.93
C LYS A 2 61.86 -28.71 8.41
N ALA A 3 62.01 -27.51 7.90
CA ALA A 3 61.16 -26.36 8.20
C ALA A 3 59.81 -26.47 7.50
N VAL A 4 58.71 -26.24 8.24
CA VAL A 4 57.33 -26.20 7.73
C VAL A 4 56.97 -24.72 7.47
N PRO A 5 56.45 -24.35 6.30
CA PRO A 5 56.03 -22.99 6.06
C PRO A 5 54.66 -22.72 6.68
N VAL A 6 54.56 -21.59 7.39
CA VAL A 6 53.30 -21.06 7.95
C VAL A 6 52.52 -20.36 6.82
N PHE A 7 51.36 -20.91 6.46
CA PHE A 7 50.43 -20.24 5.55
C PHE A 7 49.53 -19.29 6.37
N THR A 8 49.76 -18.00 6.22
CA THR A 8 48.86 -16.97 6.65
C THR A 8 47.60 -16.97 5.77
N ARG A 9 46.46 -17.34 6.31
CA ARG A 9 45.15 -17.18 5.64
C ARG A 9 44.76 -15.70 5.64
N LEU A 10 44.70 -15.10 4.47
CA LEU A 10 44.01 -13.84 4.20
C LEU A 10 42.51 -14.13 4.21
N ASN A 11 41.78 -13.49 5.12
CA ASN A 11 40.32 -13.43 5.10
C ASN A 11 39.88 -12.60 3.89
N PRO A 12 38.98 -13.11 3.03
CA PRO A 12 38.35 -12.26 2.03
C PRO A 12 37.31 -11.40 2.70
N ILE A 13 37.50 -10.10 2.67
CA ILE A 13 36.45 -9.12 2.97
C ILE A 13 35.38 -9.28 1.88
N PHE A 14 34.27 -9.89 2.20
CA PHE A 14 33.10 -9.86 1.35
C PHE A 14 32.51 -8.44 1.39
N ALA A 15 32.87 -7.65 0.40
CA ALA A 15 32.13 -6.44 0.04
C ALA A 15 30.78 -6.89 -0.54
N THR A 16 29.74 -6.93 0.29
CA THR A 16 28.37 -7.14 -0.16
C THR A 16 27.95 -5.89 -0.93
N VAL A 17 28.11 -5.94 -2.24
CA VAL A 17 27.54 -4.94 -3.15
C VAL A 17 26.03 -5.15 -3.10
N PHE A 18 25.33 -4.25 -2.42
CA PHE A 18 23.87 -4.13 -2.55
C PHE A 18 23.55 -3.74 -3.99
N LEU A 19 23.25 -4.74 -4.81
CA LEU A 19 22.63 -4.52 -6.11
C LEU A 19 21.20 -4.05 -5.80
N ALA A 20 21.02 -2.75 -5.64
CA ALA A 20 19.70 -2.13 -5.73
C ALA A 20 19.19 -2.49 -7.13
N ALA A 21 18.31 -3.49 -7.21
CA ALA A 21 17.55 -3.71 -8.42
C ALA A 21 16.82 -2.37 -8.66
N ALA A 22 17.30 -1.62 -9.61
CA ALA A 22 16.62 -0.45 -10.13
C ALA A 22 15.28 -0.95 -10.70
N LEU A 23 14.23 -0.94 -9.86
CA LEU A 23 12.91 -0.64 -10.37
C LEU A 23 13.09 0.78 -10.94
N THR A 24 13.31 0.85 -12.23
CA THR A 24 13.31 2.12 -12.96
C THR A 24 12.04 2.83 -12.53
N THR A 25 12.22 3.92 -11.78
CA THR A 25 11.14 4.83 -11.45
C THR A 25 10.56 5.30 -12.79
N ALA A 26 9.45 4.69 -13.18
CA ALA A 26 8.67 5.20 -14.30
C ALA A 26 8.35 6.66 -13.96
N ALA A 27 8.63 7.53 -14.90
CA ALA A 27 8.41 8.96 -14.79
C ALA A 27 7.01 9.24 -14.23
N VAL A 28 6.91 10.21 -13.33
CA VAL A 28 5.65 10.77 -12.85
C VAL A 28 4.77 11.09 -14.06
N GLY A 29 3.66 10.32 -14.22
CA GLY A 29 2.78 10.40 -15.39
C GLY A 29 2.52 9.09 -16.10
N ALA A 30 3.40 8.08 -16.02
CA ALA A 30 3.07 6.72 -16.43
C ALA A 30 2.39 6.05 -15.22
N GLY A 31 1.06 5.97 -15.23
CA GLY A 31 0.25 5.39 -14.16
C GLY A 31 0.74 3.99 -13.79
N TYR A 32 0.38 3.52 -12.60
CA TYR A 32 0.69 2.19 -12.06
C TYR A 32 -0.02 1.07 -12.83
N HIS A 33 0.08 1.12 -14.16
CA HIS A 33 -0.58 0.22 -15.09
C HIS A 33 0.29 -0.99 -15.41
N PRO A 34 -0.29 -2.17 -15.63
CA PRO A 34 0.48 -3.30 -16.11
C PRO A 34 1.00 -3.04 -17.54
N THR A 35 2.14 -3.60 -17.87
CA THR A 35 2.80 -3.42 -19.17
C THR A 35 1.96 -3.89 -20.36
N TRP A 36 0.95 -4.73 -20.12
CA TRP A 36 0.03 -5.27 -21.12
C TRP A 36 -1.27 -4.46 -21.27
N GLU A 37 -1.43 -3.33 -20.59
CA GLU A 37 -2.63 -2.49 -20.69
C GLU A 37 -2.95 -2.08 -22.13
N GLY A 38 -1.93 -1.78 -22.92
CA GLY A 38 -2.10 -1.36 -24.32
C GLY A 38 -2.48 -2.46 -25.31
N ALA A 39 -2.67 -3.71 -24.84
CA ALA A 39 -3.06 -4.79 -25.73
C ALA A 39 -4.47 -4.59 -26.28
N VAL A 40 -4.61 -4.69 -27.61
CA VAL A 40 -5.89 -4.51 -28.28
C VAL A 40 -6.72 -5.79 -28.15
N PRO A 41 -7.99 -5.71 -27.68
CA PRO A 41 -8.86 -6.86 -27.61
C PRO A 41 -9.08 -7.49 -28.99
N LYS A 42 -9.01 -8.81 -29.06
CA LYS A 42 -9.32 -9.56 -30.29
C LYS A 42 -10.82 -9.55 -30.59
N ARG A 43 -11.64 -9.50 -29.54
CA ARG A 43 -13.10 -9.52 -29.63
C ARG A 43 -13.68 -8.75 -28.43
N THR A 44 -14.64 -7.88 -28.71
CA THR A 44 -15.45 -7.24 -27.66
C THR A 44 -16.84 -7.88 -27.65
N LEU A 45 -17.25 -8.33 -26.47
CA LEU A 45 -18.55 -8.92 -26.19
C LEU A 45 -19.31 -7.97 -25.26
N THR A 46 -20.58 -7.77 -25.48
CA THR A 46 -21.44 -6.98 -24.58
C THR A 46 -22.38 -7.90 -23.81
N HIS A 47 -22.58 -7.58 -22.53
CA HIS A 47 -23.52 -8.27 -21.67
C HIS A 47 -24.35 -7.25 -20.89
N ALA A 48 -25.67 -7.32 -21.00
CA ALA A 48 -26.57 -6.44 -20.30
C ALA A 48 -27.72 -7.24 -19.67
N PRO A 49 -28.39 -6.72 -18.62
CA PRO A 49 -29.59 -7.33 -18.07
C PRO A 49 -30.65 -7.51 -19.15
N GLN A 50 -31.32 -8.64 -19.13
CA GLN A 50 -32.43 -8.86 -20.04
C GLN A 50 -33.71 -8.19 -19.54
N PRO A 51 -34.55 -7.61 -20.38
CA PRO A 51 -35.83 -7.04 -19.99
C PRO A 51 -36.67 -8.03 -19.20
N GLY A 52 -37.09 -7.66 -17.97
CA GLY A 52 -37.90 -8.51 -17.09
C GLY A 52 -37.13 -9.59 -16.33
N ALA A 53 -35.82 -9.73 -16.53
CA ALA A 53 -35.01 -10.69 -15.77
C ALA A 53 -34.77 -10.18 -14.33
N THR A 54 -34.74 -11.11 -13.38
CA THR A 54 -34.39 -10.79 -11.98
C THR A 54 -32.88 -10.60 -11.84
N PRO A 55 -32.40 -9.93 -10.76
CA PRO A 55 -30.97 -9.81 -10.49
C PRO A 55 -30.23 -11.17 -10.45
N GLU A 56 -30.87 -12.23 -9.96
CA GLU A 56 -30.34 -13.60 -9.92
C GLU A 56 -30.16 -14.19 -11.32
N GLN A 57 -31.14 -13.98 -12.20
CA GLN A 57 -31.05 -14.41 -13.59
C GLN A 57 -29.94 -13.66 -14.33
N ASN A 58 -29.81 -12.35 -14.09
CA ASN A 58 -28.74 -11.52 -14.65
C ASN A 58 -27.38 -11.99 -14.13
N GLY A 59 -27.24 -12.27 -12.82
CA GLY A 59 -26.00 -12.79 -12.22
C GLY A 59 -25.60 -14.14 -12.82
N SER A 60 -26.54 -15.09 -12.95
CA SER A 60 -26.32 -16.38 -13.57
C SER A 60 -25.89 -16.26 -15.04
N ALA A 61 -26.49 -15.34 -15.79
CA ALA A 61 -26.16 -15.07 -17.19
C ALA A 61 -24.75 -14.45 -17.30
N LEU A 62 -24.40 -13.50 -16.43
CA LEU A 62 -23.07 -12.89 -16.37
C LEU A 62 -21.98 -13.93 -16.04
N MET A 63 -22.21 -14.79 -15.04
CA MET A 63 -21.29 -15.88 -14.70
C MET A 63 -21.02 -16.81 -15.89
N LYS A 64 -22.07 -17.14 -16.66
CA LYS A 64 -21.95 -17.95 -17.89
C LYS A 64 -21.15 -17.23 -18.97
N ALA A 65 -21.42 -15.94 -19.21
CA ALA A 65 -20.71 -15.13 -20.20
C ALA A 65 -19.22 -15.01 -19.83
N ALA A 66 -18.90 -14.70 -18.59
CA ALA A 66 -17.53 -14.60 -18.09
C ALA A 66 -16.77 -15.95 -18.16
N GLY A 67 -17.47 -17.06 -17.91
CA GLY A 67 -16.90 -18.41 -18.00
C GLY A 67 -16.61 -18.89 -19.42
N ALA A 68 -17.14 -18.22 -20.44
CA ALA A 68 -16.93 -18.54 -21.85
C ALA A 68 -15.81 -17.72 -22.53
N LEU A 69 -15.20 -16.78 -21.81
CA LEU A 69 -14.17 -15.88 -22.34
C LEU A 69 -12.92 -16.65 -22.76
N GLN A 70 -12.33 -16.20 -23.85
CA GLN A 70 -11.08 -16.70 -24.40
C GLN A 70 -9.96 -15.65 -24.31
N PRO A 71 -8.69 -16.04 -24.42
CA PRO A 71 -7.57 -15.09 -24.46
C PRO A 71 -7.76 -14.00 -25.53
N GLY A 72 -7.74 -12.75 -25.09
CA GLY A 72 -7.96 -11.56 -25.91
C GLY A 72 -9.41 -11.06 -25.95
N ASP A 73 -10.33 -11.69 -25.22
CA ASP A 73 -11.72 -11.20 -25.14
C ASP A 73 -11.84 -10.03 -24.15
N ARG A 74 -12.68 -9.07 -24.52
CA ARG A 74 -13.18 -8.00 -23.67
C ARG A 74 -14.68 -8.15 -23.47
N LEU A 75 -15.12 -8.38 -22.25
CA LEU A 75 -16.53 -8.39 -21.85
C LEU A 75 -16.89 -7.02 -21.26
N GLU A 76 -17.74 -6.29 -21.94
CA GLU A 76 -18.32 -5.03 -21.47
C GLU A 76 -19.70 -5.31 -20.86
N ILE A 77 -19.84 -4.95 -19.58
CA ILE A 77 -21.04 -5.22 -18.78
C ILE A 77 -21.88 -3.94 -18.72
N GLY A 78 -23.12 -4.01 -19.15
CA GLY A 78 -24.09 -2.92 -19.09
C GLY A 78 -24.61 -2.67 -17.68
N GLU A 79 -25.22 -1.50 -17.49
CA GLU A 79 -25.78 -1.06 -16.22
C GLU A 79 -26.78 -2.09 -15.67
N GLY A 80 -26.68 -2.36 -14.35
CA GLY A 80 -27.64 -3.22 -13.66
C GLY A 80 -27.07 -3.93 -12.44
N THR A 81 -27.97 -4.69 -11.79
CA THR A 81 -27.64 -5.52 -10.63
C THR A 81 -27.56 -6.98 -11.03
N TYR A 82 -26.42 -7.60 -10.69
CA TYR A 82 -26.07 -8.98 -10.98
C TYR A 82 -25.87 -9.72 -9.65
N ARG A 83 -26.89 -10.45 -9.21
CA ARG A 83 -26.85 -11.18 -7.95
C ARG A 83 -26.25 -12.56 -8.12
N VAL A 84 -25.24 -12.86 -7.34
CA VAL A 84 -24.55 -14.15 -7.35
C VAL A 84 -25.14 -15.06 -6.28
N ASP A 85 -25.79 -16.15 -6.68
CA ASP A 85 -26.46 -17.11 -5.77
C ASP A 85 -25.62 -18.35 -5.48
N ARG A 86 -24.59 -18.61 -6.25
CA ARG A 86 -23.67 -19.74 -6.10
C ARG A 86 -22.23 -19.28 -6.12
N MET A 87 -21.31 -20.16 -5.77
CA MET A 87 -19.89 -19.85 -5.84
C MET A 87 -19.50 -19.43 -7.26
N TRP A 88 -18.96 -18.24 -7.38
CA TRP A 88 -18.38 -17.74 -8.62
C TRP A 88 -16.85 -17.76 -8.49
N ASP A 89 -16.21 -18.69 -9.20
CA ASP A 89 -14.75 -18.76 -9.33
C ASP A 89 -14.40 -18.45 -10.80
N LEU A 90 -13.94 -17.23 -11.03
CA LEU A 90 -13.55 -16.74 -12.33
C LEU A 90 -12.18 -17.33 -12.70
N ARG A 91 -12.12 -18.04 -13.85
CA ARG A 91 -10.93 -18.72 -14.36
C ARG A 91 -10.49 -18.24 -15.74
N ALA A 92 -11.07 -17.15 -16.23
CA ALA A 92 -10.68 -16.56 -17.51
C ALA A 92 -9.22 -16.10 -17.42
N SER A 93 -8.39 -16.58 -18.34
CA SER A 93 -6.96 -16.29 -18.41
C SER A 93 -6.55 -15.90 -19.80
N GLY A 94 -5.61 -14.95 -19.90
CA GLY A 94 -5.01 -14.49 -21.14
C GLY A 94 -3.50 -14.68 -21.20
N SER A 95 -2.86 -13.90 -22.05
CA SER A 95 -1.41 -13.67 -22.13
C SER A 95 -1.14 -12.17 -22.19
N ALA A 96 0.13 -11.76 -22.15
CA ALA A 96 0.49 -10.34 -22.27
C ALA A 96 -0.01 -9.71 -23.60
N GLU A 97 -0.03 -10.48 -24.68
CA GLU A 97 -0.48 -10.05 -26.02
C GLU A 97 -1.99 -10.22 -26.22
N ALA A 98 -2.65 -10.99 -25.36
CA ALA A 98 -4.07 -11.32 -25.45
C ALA A 98 -4.71 -11.42 -24.06
N PRO A 99 -4.68 -10.35 -23.24
CA PRO A 99 -5.31 -10.36 -21.92
C PRO A 99 -6.82 -10.46 -22.01
N VAL A 100 -7.44 -10.90 -20.91
CA VAL A 100 -8.90 -10.92 -20.76
C VAL A 100 -9.35 -9.71 -19.97
N TRP A 101 -10.42 -9.08 -20.44
CA TRP A 101 -10.99 -7.89 -19.81
C TRP A 101 -12.44 -8.15 -19.41
N ILE A 102 -12.77 -7.85 -18.17
CA ILE A 102 -14.15 -7.82 -17.65
C ILE A 102 -14.35 -6.43 -17.07
N VAL A 103 -15.11 -5.60 -17.76
CA VAL A 103 -15.19 -4.17 -17.46
C VAL A 103 -16.63 -3.69 -17.46
N ALA A 104 -16.94 -2.71 -16.64
CA ALA A 104 -18.18 -1.95 -16.83
C ALA A 104 -18.13 -1.21 -18.17
N ALA A 105 -19.26 -1.15 -18.87
CA ALA A 105 -19.41 -0.28 -20.02
C ALA A 105 -19.24 1.18 -19.60
N GLU A 106 -18.96 2.07 -20.53
CA GLU A 106 -18.79 3.49 -20.25
C GLU A 106 -20.03 4.03 -19.51
N ASP A 107 -19.81 4.76 -18.41
CA ASP A 107 -20.83 5.34 -17.53
C ASP A 107 -21.83 4.34 -16.91
N ALA A 108 -21.64 3.04 -17.08
CA ALA A 108 -22.55 2.03 -16.55
C ALA A 108 -22.27 1.72 -15.07
N LYS A 109 -23.30 1.79 -14.24
CA LYS A 109 -23.26 1.30 -12.87
C LYS A 109 -23.52 -0.21 -12.84
N VAL A 110 -22.46 -1.00 -12.70
CA VAL A 110 -22.48 -2.47 -12.67
C VAL A 110 -22.34 -2.97 -11.24
N ILE A 111 -23.42 -3.45 -10.63
CA ILE A 111 -23.43 -3.93 -9.25
C ILE A 111 -23.42 -5.45 -9.22
N ILE A 112 -22.35 -6.03 -8.71
CA ILE A 112 -22.22 -7.47 -8.44
C ILE A 112 -22.41 -7.69 -6.94
N THR A 113 -23.44 -8.44 -6.57
CA THR A 113 -23.81 -8.59 -5.16
C THR A 113 -24.09 -10.04 -4.78
N ARG A 114 -23.86 -10.36 -3.51
CA ARG A 114 -24.24 -11.64 -2.91
C ARG A 114 -24.85 -11.40 -1.52
N PRO A 115 -26.09 -11.81 -1.26
CA PRO A 115 -26.72 -11.61 0.05
C PRO A 115 -26.16 -12.50 1.16
N ASP A 116 -25.61 -13.68 0.81
CA ASP A 116 -25.09 -14.63 1.81
C ASP A 116 -23.73 -14.15 2.33
N ALA A 117 -23.73 -13.56 3.52
CA ALA A 117 -22.53 -13.05 4.20
C ALA A 117 -21.49 -14.13 4.58
N LYS A 118 -21.77 -15.42 4.39
CA LYS A 118 -20.82 -16.52 4.62
C LYS A 118 -20.08 -16.97 3.37
N GLN A 119 -20.42 -16.38 2.23
CA GLN A 119 -19.86 -16.76 0.94
C GLN A 119 -19.28 -15.54 0.23
N ASN A 120 -18.14 -15.69 -0.43
CA ASN A 120 -17.53 -14.61 -1.18
C ASN A 120 -18.40 -14.18 -2.37
N VAL A 121 -18.36 -12.90 -2.74
CA VAL A 121 -19.06 -12.40 -3.92
C VAL A 121 -18.37 -12.92 -5.18
N LEU A 122 -17.08 -12.65 -5.32
CA LEU A 122 -16.28 -13.04 -6.49
C LEU A 122 -14.96 -13.67 -6.05
N ASN A 123 -14.72 -14.90 -6.46
CA ASN A 123 -13.41 -15.53 -6.38
C ASN A 123 -12.73 -15.47 -7.74
N VAL A 124 -11.40 -15.36 -7.74
CA VAL A 124 -10.57 -15.40 -8.96
C VAL A 124 -9.45 -16.40 -8.72
N GLY A 125 -9.40 -17.46 -9.52
CA GLY A 125 -8.32 -18.42 -9.46
C GLY A 125 -8.26 -19.31 -8.23
N MET A 126 -9.39 -19.56 -7.57
CA MET A 126 -9.43 -20.48 -6.40
C MET A 126 -9.32 -21.94 -6.82
N GLY A 127 -9.88 -22.31 -7.96
CA GLY A 127 -9.85 -23.68 -8.49
C GLY A 127 -8.78 -23.91 -9.58
N GLY A 128 -7.85 -22.99 -9.76
CA GLY A 128 -6.75 -23.09 -10.72
C GLY A 128 -6.17 -21.73 -11.10
N PRO A 129 -4.99 -21.68 -11.74
CA PRO A 129 -4.27 -20.44 -12.00
C PRO A 129 -5.01 -19.53 -12.98
N VAL A 130 -4.95 -18.22 -12.68
CA VAL A 130 -5.47 -17.15 -13.54
C VAL A 130 -4.35 -16.15 -13.80
N SER A 131 -4.23 -15.72 -15.06
CA SER A 131 -3.24 -14.73 -15.47
C SER A 131 -3.76 -13.79 -16.53
N PHE A 132 -3.21 -12.57 -16.57
CA PHE A 132 -3.53 -11.53 -17.54
C PHE A 132 -5.04 -11.28 -17.64
N LEU A 133 -5.64 -11.00 -16.47
CA LEU A 133 -7.06 -10.68 -16.32
C LEU A 133 -7.18 -9.27 -15.74
N CYS A 134 -8.03 -8.44 -16.33
CA CYS A 134 -8.45 -7.15 -15.80
C CYS A 134 -9.91 -7.20 -15.33
N LEU A 135 -10.15 -6.75 -14.11
CA LEU A 135 -11.48 -6.41 -13.58
C LEU A 135 -11.50 -4.89 -13.39
N ARG A 136 -12.42 -4.18 -14.07
CA ARG A 136 -12.46 -2.72 -14.01
C ARG A 136 -13.85 -2.13 -13.91
N GLY A 137 -14.00 -1.13 -13.02
CA GLY A 137 -15.21 -0.31 -12.92
C GLY A 137 -16.43 -1.03 -12.31
N LEU A 138 -16.20 -2.10 -11.57
CA LEU A 138 -17.26 -2.93 -10.99
C LEU A 138 -17.56 -2.48 -9.55
N GLU A 139 -18.84 -2.33 -9.21
CA GLU A 139 -19.29 -2.24 -7.81
C GLU A 139 -19.50 -3.65 -7.26
N VAL A 140 -18.80 -4.01 -6.18
CA VAL A 140 -18.88 -5.34 -5.54
C VAL A 140 -19.29 -5.16 -4.09
N THR A 141 -20.43 -5.75 -3.71
CA THR A 141 -21.01 -5.52 -2.38
C THR A 141 -21.71 -6.75 -1.80
N GLY A 142 -21.79 -6.82 -0.47
CA GLY A 142 -22.33 -7.97 0.24
C GLY A 142 -21.33 -9.13 0.33
N GLY A 143 -21.84 -10.33 0.54
CA GLY A 143 -21.05 -11.54 0.71
C GLY A 143 -20.15 -11.53 1.94
N SER A 144 -19.26 -12.51 2.03
CA SER A 144 -18.15 -12.55 3.01
C SER A 144 -17.00 -11.67 2.51
N HIS A 145 -16.14 -12.18 1.63
CA HIS A 145 -15.18 -11.32 0.91
C HIS A 145 -15.82 -10.73 -0.35
N GLY A 146 -15.46 -9.49 -0.67
CA GLY A 146 -15.88 -8.87 -1.92
C GLY A 146 -15.20 -9.53 -3.11
N ILE A 147 -13.89 -9.34 -3.27
CA ILE A 147 -13.04 -10.01 -4.27
C ILE A 147 -11.98 -10.82 -3.54
N ARG A 148 -11.90 -12.11 -3.84
CA ARG A 148 -10.86 -13.00 -3.29
C ARG A 148 -10.00 -13.58 -4.40
N LEU A 149 -8.70 -13.24 -4.38
CA LEU A 149 -7.70 -13.68 -5.33
C LEU A 149 -7.00 -14.95 -4.80
N GLY A 150 -6.99 -16.01 -5.60
CA GLY A 150 -6.29 -17.25 -5.32
C GLY A 150 -4.97 -17.34 -6.11
N GLN A 151 -4.82 -18.35 -6.98
CA GLN A 151 -3.63 -18.55 -7.79
C GLN A 151 -3.54 -17.51 -8.93
N CYS A 152 -3.25 -16.26 -8.59
CA CYS A 152 -3.30 -15.11 -9.50
C CYS A 152 -1.91 -14.59 -9.85
N ARG A 153 -1.68 -14.35 -11.15
CA ARG A 153 -0.47 -13.70 -11.68
C ARG A 153 -0.88 -12.70 -12.76
N ASP A 154 -0.28 -11.51 -12.75
CA ASP A 154 -0.63 -10.45 -13.73
C ASP A 154 -2.14 -10.17 -13.77
N VAL A 155 -2.76 -10.07 -12.59
CA VAL A 155 -4.19 -9.72 -12.45
C VAL A 155 -4.30 -8.25 -12.04
N TRP A 156 -5.21 -7.55 -12.69
CA TRP A 156 -5.45 -6.14 -12.47
C TRP A 156 -6.88 -5.90 -11.99
N VAL A 157 -7.02 -5.41 -10.76
CA VAL A 157 -8.28 -4.93 -10.18
C VAL A 157 -8.22 -3.42 -10.13
N ASP A 158 -9.02 -2.74 -10.91
CA ASP A 158 -8.88 -1.33 -11.21
C ASP A 158 -10.21 -0.58 -11.17
N GLN A 159 -10.22 0.61 -10.55
CA GLN A 159 -11.41 1.46 -10.50
C GLN A 159 -12.67 0.74 -10.01
N CYS A 160 -12.51 -0.29 -9.18
CA CYS A 160 -13.63 -1.00 -8.59
C CYS A 160 -14.06 -0.34 -7.28
N HIS A 161 -15.38 -0.39 -7.00
CA HIS A 161 -15.97 0.05 -5.74
C HIS A 161 -16.35 -1.19 -4.93
N ILE A 162 -15.59 -1.50 -3.86
CA ILE A 162 -15.76 -2.73 -3.07
C ILE A 162 -16.14 -2.36 -1.64
N HIS A 163 -17.35 -2.73 -1.22
CA HIS A 163 -17.86 -2.23 0.05
C HIS A 163 -18.95 -3.09 0.69
N HIS A 164 -19.24 -2.82 1.99
CA HIS A 164 -20.29 -3.49 2.77
C HIS A 164 -20.23 -5.01 2.66
N THR A 165 -19.03 -5.55 2.77
CA THR A 165 -18.76 -7.00 2.82
C THR A 165 -18.91 -7.53 4.25
N GLY A 166 -19.18 -8.82 4.41
CA GLY A 166 -19.26 -9.47 5.73
C GLY A 166 -17.90 -9.68 6.40
N GLU A 167 -16.83 -9.68 5.62
CA GLU A 167 -15.43 -9.80 6.03
C GLU A 167 -14.57 -8.82 5.22
N VAL A 168 -13.40 -9.23 4.74
CA VAL A 168 -12.44 -8.44 3.99
C VAL A 168 -12.99 -7.98 2.63
N CYS A 169 -12.78 -6.73 2.26
CA CYS A 169 -13.23 -6.24 0.95
C CYS A 169 -12.46 -6.88 -0.20
N LEU A 170 -11.10 -6.85 -0.18
CA LEU A 170 -10.25 -7.48 -1.19
C LEU A 170 -9.17 -8.32 -0.51
N SER A 171 -9.05 -9.59 -0.85
CA SER A 171 -8.03 -10.47 -0.27
C SER A 171 -7.24 -11.27 -1.30
N ALA A 172 -5.96 -11.53 -0.98
CA ALA A 172 -5.05 -12.39 -1.74
C ALA A 172 -4.28 -13.29 -0.74
N ASN A 173 -5.01 -14.13 0.01
CA ASN A 173 -4.48 -14.89 1.14
C ASN A 173 -4.72 -16.41 1.05
N SER A 174 -5.06 -16.92 -0.15
CA SER A 174 -5.41 -18.33 -0.34
C SER A 174 -4.32 -19.13 -1.06
N ALA A 175 -3.50 -18.46 -1.86
CA ALA A 175 -2.36 -19.00 -2.59
C ALA A 175 -1.39 -17.88 -2.91
N ASP A 176 -0.15 -18.23 -3.25
CA ASP A 176 0.86 -17.24 -3.67
C ASP A 176 0.39 -16.49 -4.92
N THR A 177 0.60 -15.18 -4.86
CA THR A 177 0.23 -14.26 -5.94
C THR A 177 1.43 -13.43 -6.40
N GLN A 178 1.41 -13.01 -7.66
CA GLN A 178 2.53 -12.27 -8.21
C GLN A 178 2.08 -11.25 -9.25
N ARG A 179 2.71 -10.06 -9.25
CA ARG A 179 2.45 -8.96 -10.19
C ARG A 179 0.96 -8.60 -10.27
N LEU A 180 0.32 -8.54 -9.10
CA LEU A 180 -1.01 -7.95 -9.00
C LEU A 180 -0.90 -6.44 -9.18
N HIS A 181 -1.87 -5.85 -9.86
CA HIS A 181 -2.11 -4.42 -9.89
C HIS A 181 -3.46 -4.16 -9.22
N LEU A 182 -3.44 -3.55 -8.03
CA LEU A 182 -4.63 -3.19 -7.26
C LEU A 182 -4.68 -1.67 -7.22
N THR A 183 -5.37 -1.05 -8.18
CA THR A 183 -5.22 0.37 -8.44
C THR A 183 -6.53 1.12 -8.54
N ARG A 184 -6.57 2.36 -8.04
CA ARG A 184 -7.71 3.29 -8.15
C ARG A 184 -9.05 2.72 -7.63
N ASN A 185 -8.99 1.76 -6.70
CA ASN A 185 -10.19 1.19 -6.12
C ASN A 185 -10.69 2.07 -4.96
N HIS A 186 -12.01 2.16 -4.82
CA HIS A 186 -12.67 2.72 -3.66
C HIS A 186 -13.14 1.57 -2.76
N ILE A 187 -12.60 1.48 -1.53
CA ILE A 187 -12.81 0.34 -0.63
C ILE A 187 -13.22 0.84 0.74
N HIS A 188 -14.35 0.34 1.26
CA HIS A 188 -14.83 0.76 2.57
C HIS A 188 -15.86 -0.19 3.19
N HIS A 189 -16.10 -0.05 4.51
CA HIS A 189 -17.12 -0.76 5.26
C HIS A 189 -17.05 -2.29 5.10
N GLY A 190 -15.84 -2.87 5.26
CA GLY A 190 -15.72 -4.30 5.50
C GLY A 190 -16.32 -4.68 6.86
N GLY A 191 -16.85 -5.88 6.98
CA GLY A 191 -17.37 -6.46 8.22
C GLY A 191 -16.39 -7.42 8.88
N GLY A 192 -16.77 -8.09 9.96
CA GLY A 192 -15.94 -9.12 10.62
C GLY A 192 -14.59 -8.59 11.07
N HIS A 193 -13.51 -9.08 10.48
CA HIS A 193 -12.16 -8.55 10.67
C HIS A 193 -11.99 -7.19 10.00
N ALA A 194 -12.63 -6.96 8.87
CA ALA A 194 -12.84 -5.69 8.17
C ALA A 194 -11.61 -5.03 7.55
N GLU A 195 -10.57 -5.78 7.23
CA GLU A 195 -9.49 -5.22 6.44
C GLU A 195 -10.02 -4.73 5.07
N GLY A 196 -9.56 -3.57 4.64
CA GLY A 196 -9.81 -3.12 3.27
C GLY A 196 -9.13 -4.06 2.27
N MET A 197 -7.83 -4.29 2.46
CA MET A 197 -7.04 -5.26 1.69
C MET A 197 -6.22 -6.16 2.62
N TYR A 198 -6.36 -7.49 2.48
CA TYR A 198 -5.56 -8.51 3.17
C TYR A 198 -4.72 -9.31 2.17
N LEU A 199 -3.41 -9.06 2.14
CA LEU A 199 -2.50 -9.48 1.08
C LEU A 199 -1.36 -10.37 1.61
N GLY A 200 -1.40 -11.66 1.26
CA GLY A 200 -0.53 -12.69 1.82
C GLY A 200 -1.12 -13.40 3.03
N GLY A 201 -0.36 -14.27 3.68
CA GLY A 201 -0.78 -15.07 4.84
C GLY A 201 0.16 -14.94 6.02
N ASN A 202 -0.36 -15.17 7.23
CA ASN A 202 0.43 -15.15 8.45
C ASN A 202 1.62 -16.12 8.37
N ASN A 203 2.76 -15.72 8.96
CA ASN A 203 3.99 -16.51 9.02
C ASN A 203 4.50 -16.99 7.65
N ALA A 204 4.32 -16.14 6.61
CA ALA A 204 4.68 -16.44 5.24
C ALA A 204 4.02 -17.72 4.66
N SER A 205 2.84 -18.08 5.17
CA SER A 205 2.08 -19.23 4.66
C SER A 205 1.55 -19.02 3.24
N VAL A 206 1.36 -17.78 2.85
CA VAL A 206 1.01 -17.31 1.49
C VAL A 206 1.77 -16.01 1.23
N VAL A 207 2.37 -15.90 0.06
CA VAL A 207 3.23 -14.77 -0.32
C VAL A 207 2.66 -14.01 -1.52
N MET A 208 2.55 -12.68 -1.37
CA MET A 208 2.34 -11.78 -2.50
C MET A 208 3.67 -11.14 -2.91
N SER A 209 4.00 -11.12 -4.20
CA SER A 209 5.27 -10.57 -4.65
C SER A 209 5.17 -9.69 -5.90
N ARG A 210 6.08 -8.70 -6.00
CA ARG A 210 6.26 -7.82 -7.17
C ARG A 210 4.96 -7.16 -7.62
N SER A 211 4.08 -6.83 -6.66
CA SER A 211 2.75 -6.30 -6.89
C SER A 211 2.70 -4.80 -6.62
N ILE A 212 1.74 -4.11 -7.22
CA ILE A 212 1.51 -2.68 -7.09
C ILE A 212 0.15 -2.45 -6.44
N ILE A 213 0.13 -1.74 -5.33
CA ILE A 213 -1.07 -1.31 -4.62
C ILE A 213 -1.04 0.21 -4.60
N ALA A 214 -1.77 0.86 -5.51
CA ALA A 214 -1.60 2.29 -5.71
C ALA A 214 -2.89 3.05 -6.04
N LEU A 215 -2.93 4.33 -5.64
CA LEU A 215 -4.04 5.25 -5.95
C LEU A 215 -5.39 4.79 -5.41
N ASN A 216 -5.43 3.90 -4.42
CA ASN A 216 -6.68 3.45 -3.82
C ASN A 216 -7.16 4.45 -2.76
N HIS A 217 -8.48 4.62 -2.66
CA HIS A 217 -9.14 5.30 -1.56
C HIS A 217 -9.76 4.25 -0.63
N ILE A 218 -9.25 4.13 0.59
CA ILE A 218 -9.65 3.09 1.55
C ILE A 218 -10.03 3.76 2.85
N HIS A 219 -11.24 3.48 3.36
CA HIS A 219 -11.69 4.10 4.59
C HIS A 219 -12.79 3.29 5.31
N ASP A 220 -13.10 3.71 6.55
CA ASP A 220 -14.13 3.06 7.37
C ASP A 220 -13.96 1.53 7.50
N CYS A 221 -12.72 1.08 7.61
CA CYS A 221 -12.37 -0.29 7.95
C CYS A 221 -12.46 -0.46 9.47
N ARG A 222 -13.67 -0.73 10.01
CA ARG A 222 -13.98 -0.61 11.44
C ARG A 222 -14.23 -1.94 12.16
N GLY A 223 -13.92 -3.07 11.56
CA GLY A 223 -14.03 -4.39 12.19
C GLY A 223 -12.95 -4.63 13.26
N SER A 224 -12.88 -5.87 13.75
CA SER A 224 -12.02 -6.22 14.89
C SER A 224 -10.52 -6.10 14.61
N GLN A 225 -10.11 -6.15 13.33
CA GLN A 225 -8.74 -5.99 12.84
C GLN A 225 -8.71 -5.13 11.56
N GLY A 226 -9.50 -4.07 11.54
CA GLY A 226 -9.74 -3.26 10.35
C GLY A 226 -8.55 -2.43 9.90
N ASP A 227 -7.48 -3.08 9.41
CA ASP A 227 -6.42 -2.42 8.65
C ASP A 227 -6.95 -1.88 7.32
N GLY A 228 -6.40 -0.77 6.84
CA GLY A 228 -6.70 -0.32 5.48
C GLY A 228 -6.05 -1.23 4.44
N ILE A 229 -4.73 -1.35 4.49
CA ILE A 229 -3.92 -2.25 3.65
C ILE A 229 -3.00 -3.07 4.55
N GLU A 230 -3.11 -4.39 4.51
CA GLU A 230 -2.22 -5.28 5.24
C GLU A 230 -1.43 -6.17 4.28
N VAL A 231 -0.09 -6.03 4.25
CA VAL A 231 0.85 -6.87 3.49
C VAL A 231 1.56 -7.81 4.46
N LYS A 232 1.28 -9.10 4.35
CA LYS A 232 1.69 -10.12 5.33
C LYS A 232 3.15 -10.54 5.19
N GLN A 233 3.66 -11.16 6.27
CA GLN A 233 5.02 -11.67 6.38
C GLN A 233 5.44 -12.50 5.16
N GLY A 234 6.68 -12.30 4.70
CA GLY A 234 7.26 -12.99 3.55
C GLY A 234 6.86 -12.42 2.19
N SER A 235 5.90 -11.49 2.13
CA SER A 235 5.56 -10.79 0.88
C SER A 235 6.62 -9.75 0.54
N TRP A 236 7.06 -9.69 -0.73
CA TRP A 236 8.28 -8.98 -1.11
C TRP A 236 8.22 -8.28 -2.48
N GLY A 237 9.06 -7.26 -2.61
CA GLY A 237 9.21 -6.52 -3.88
C GLY A 237 7.93 -5.78 -4.29
N ASN A 238 7.06 -5.46 -3.33
CA ASN A 238 5.80 -4.79 -3.58
C ASN A 238 5.96 -3.28 -3.46
N LEU A 239 5.16 -2.55 -4.21
CA LEU A 239 5.02 -1.10 -4.14
C LEU A 239 3.64 -0.75 -3.58
N VAL A 240 3.61 -0.04 -2.44
CA VAL A 240 2.39 0.54 -1.84
C VAL A 240 2.50 2.05 -1.95
N ALA A 241 1.81 2.67 -2.91
CA ALA A 241 2.07 4.05 -3.28
C ALA A 241 0.81 4.89 -3.56
N GLU A 242 0.85 6.15 -3.17
CA GLU A 242 -0.20 7.14 -3.48
C GLU A 242 -1.61 6.71 -3.05
N ASN A 243 -1.72 5.86 -2.04
CA ASN A 243 -3.01 5.50 -1.48
C ASN A 243 -3.47 6.57 -0.49
N HIS A 244 -4.78 6.80 -0.45
CA HIS A 244 -5.46 7.63 0.52
C HIS A 244 -6.22 6.71 1.48
N VAL A 245 -5.72 6.57 2.72
CA VAL A 245 -6.24 5.60 3.70
C VAL A 245 -6.58 6.29 5.01
N HIS A 246 -7.81 6.14 5.49
CA HIS A 246 -8.24 6.83 6.71
C HIS A 246 -9.40 6.15 7.43
N ASP A 247 -9.65 6.55 8.67
CA ASP A 247 -10.76 6.04 9.49
C ASP A 247 -10.75 4.51 9.63
N CYS A 248 -9.56 3.93 9.81
CA CYS A 248 -9.36 2.52 10.05
C CYS A 248 -9.34 2.22 11.55
N ASN A 249 -9.80 1.04 11.98
CA ASN A 249 -9.77 0.63 13.39
C ASN A 249 -8.37 0.17 13.84
N TYR A 250 -7.60 -0.41 12.92
CA TYR A 250 -6.18 -0.77 13.03
C TYR A 250 -5.34 0.16 12.14
N PRO A 251 -4.03 -0.10 11.92
CA PRO A 251 -3.24 0.79 11.10
C PRO A 251 -3.84 1.02 9.71
N CYS A 252 -3.70 2.24 9.20
CA CYS A 252 -4.07 2.51 7.82
C CYS A 252 -3.26 1.62 6.85
N ILE A 253 -1.96 1.43 7.12
CA ILE A 253 -1.10 0.53 6.35
C ILE A 253 -0.24 -0.28 7.31
N THR A 254 -0.30 -1.61 7.20
CA THR A 254 0.58 -2.57 7.89
C THR A 254 1.40 -3.34 6.86
N VAL A 255 2.73 -3.36 7.00
CA VAL A 255 3.63 -4.14 6.14
C VAL A 255 4.62 -4.91 6.99
N TYR A 256 4.61 -6.23 6.84
CA TYR A 256 5.55 -7.10 7.52
C TYR A 256 6.86 -7.28 6.73
N GLY A 257 7.85 -7.95 7.34
CA GLY A 257 9.15 -8.22 6.74
C GLY A 257 9.09 -9.20 5.58
N THR A 258 10.07 -9.11 4.69
CA THR A 258 10.14 -9.92 3.46
C THR A 258 10.80 -11.29 3.68
N GLY A 259 11.43 -11.52 4.83
CA GLY A 259 12.18 -12.75 5.12
C GLY A 259 13.49 -12.85 4.32
N GLY A 260 14.17 -11.74 4.10
CA GLY A 260 15.43 -11.68 3.35
C GLY A 260 15.26 -11.58 1.83
N GLN A 261 14.02 -11.43 1.35
CA GLN A 261 13.73 -11.18 -0.07
C GLN A 261 13.86 -9.68 -0.40
N PRO A 262 13.78 -9.26 -1.67
CA PRO A 262 13.79 -7.85 -2.03
C PRO A 262 12.79 -7.01 -1.23
N VAL A 263 13.20 -5.81 -0.83
CA VAL A 263 12.44 -4.92 0.05
C VAL A 263 11.09 -4.50 -0.54
N ASN A 264 10.14 -4.22 0.33
CA ASN A 264 8.91 -3.51 -0.04
C ASN A 264 9.15 -1.99 -0.03
N ILE A 265 8.46 -1.26 -0.91
CA ILE A 265 8.50 0.20 -0.96
C ILE A 265 7.13 0.75 -0.59
N ILE A 266 7.08 1.62 0.40
CA ILE A 266 5.86 2.28 0.87
C ILE A 266 6.07 3.79 0.73
N GLU A 267 5.43 4.42 -0.25
CA GLU A 267 5.72 5.82 -0.57
C GLU A 267 4.52 6.64 -0.98
N ARG A 268 4.58 7.94 -0.68
CA ARG A 268 3.59 8.94 -1.09
C ARG A 268 2.15 8.63 -0.69
N ASN A 269 1.95 7.84 0.38
CA ASN A 269 0.63 7.57 0.91
C ASN A 269 0.19 8.69 1.87
N LEU A 270 -1.09 9.04 1.82
CA LEU A 270 -1.75 9.90 2.80
C LEU A 270 -2.57 9.02 3.74
N CYS A 271 -2.19 8.98 5.02
CA CYS A 271 -2.84 8.14 6.02
C CYS A 271 -3.23 8.95 7.26
N TYR A 272 -4.46 8.81 7.75
CA TYR A 272 -4.88 9.53 8.94
C TYR A 272 -6.08 8.91 9.67
N ARG A 273 -6.26 9.30 10.94
CA ARG A 273 -7.36 8.88 11.83
C ARG A 273 -7.47 7.36 11.95
N SER A 274 -6.34 6.76 12.35
CA SER A 274 -6.30 5.35 12.72
C SER A 274 -6.73 5.12 14.17
N GLY A 275 -7.39 4.01 14.43
CA GLY A 275 -7.71 3.54 15.78
C GLY A 275 -6.52 2.94 16.53
N ASP A 276 -5.40 2.73 15.84
CA ASP A 276 -4.12 2.23 16.35
C ASP A 276 -2.98 3.12 15.81
N ASN A 277 -1.81 2.55 15.46
CA ASN A 277 -0.77 3.28 14.75
C ASN A 277 -1.27 3.74 13.37
N VAL A 278 -0.82 4.90 12.88
CA VAL A 278 -1.24 5.31 11.54
C VAL A 278 -0.61 4.40 10.49
N MET A 279 0.68 4.11 10.63
CA MET A 279 1.38 3.14 9.79
C MET A 279 2.25 2.23 10.66
N GLN A 280 2.25 0.94 10.35
CA GLN A 280 3.11 -0.05 11.01
C GLN A 280 3.91 -0.80 9.96
N VAL A 281 5.26 -0.71 10.05
CA VAL A 281 6.16 -1.43 9.16
C VAL A 281 7.23 -2.14 9.98
N GLN A 282 7.25 -3.47 9.86
CA GLN A 282 8.18 -4.29 10.64
C GLN A 282 9.63 -4.09 10.21
N GLY A 283 9.95 -4.27 8.92
CA GLY A 283 11.31 -4.19 8.40
C GLY A 283 11.44 -4.61 6.96
N GLU A 284 12.66 -4.66 6.48
CA GLU A 284 13.02 -4.98 5.09
C GLU A 284 12.21 -4.14 4.10
N ALA A 285 12.17 -2.83 4.37
CA ALA A 285 11.34 -1.88 3.63
C ALA A 285 12.00 -0.50 3.51
N ILE A 286 11.57 0.24 2.49
CA ILE A 286 11.82 1.67 2.33
C ILE A 286 10.48 2.39 2.47
N VAL A 287 10.36 3.19 3.52
CA VAL A 287 9.17 4.01 3.83
C VAL A 287 9.54 5.46 3.59
N ARG A 288 8.99 6.08 2.55
CA ARG A 288 9.41 7.43 2.18
C ARG A 288 8.29 8.31 1.66
N ASN A 289 8.42 9.60 1.88
CA ASN A 289 7.49 10.61 1.36
C ASN A 289 6.03 10.38 1.76
N ASN A 290 5.73 9.69 2.86
CA ASN A 290 4.36 9.52 3.33
C ASN A 290 3.95 10.68 4.26
N VAL A 291 2.66 11.00 4.29
CA VAL A 291 2.03 11.91 5.24
C VAL A 291 1.15 11.11 6.18
N LEU A 292 1.50 11.07 7.46
CA LEU A 292 0.88 10.23 8.50
C LEU A 292 0.36 11.10 9.63
N LEU A 293 -0.96 11.09 9.89
CA LEU A 293 -1.59 12.02 10.82
C LEU A 293 -2.59 11.31 11.76
N ALA A 294 -2.59 11.70 13.04
CA ALA A 294 -3.69 11.44 13.97
C ALA A 294 -4.06 9.96 14.19
N GLY A 295 -3.12 9.13 14.62
CA GLY A 295 -3.38 7.79 15.16
C GLY A 295 -3.67 7.82 16.67
N LYS A 296 -4.46 6.89 17.17
CA LYS A 296 -4.61 6.69 18.62
C LYS A 296 -3.38 6.06 19.25
N GLY A 297 -2.64 5.25 18.48
CA GLY A 297 -1.31 4.76 18.83
C GLY A 297 -0.21 5.74 18.40
N SER A 298 0.82 5.25 17.75
CA SER A 298 1.90 6.08 17.19
C SER A 298 1.58 6.51 15.76
N GLY A 299 2.16 7.61 15.31
CA GLY A 299 2.11 8.00 13.90
C GLY A 299 2.77 6.94 13.01
N PHE A 300 3.94 6.47 13.42
CA PHE A 300 4.63 5.33 12.82
C PHE A 300 5.12 4.37 13.90
N ALA A 301 4.95 3.07 13.69
CA ALA A 301 5.45 2.04 14.58
C ALA A 301 6.24 0.96 13.84
N SER A 302 7.28 0.43 14.52
CA SER A 302 8.11 -0.67 14.04
C SER A 302 8.60 -1.51 15.20
N THR A 303 8.27 -2.81 15.19
CA THR A 303 8.69 -3.76 16.20
C THR A 303 8.68 -5.19 15.65
N ASP A 304 9.33 -6.12 16.35
CA ASP A 304 9.26 -7.55 16.00
C ASP A 304 7.81 -8.04 16.08
N HIS A 305 7.34 -8.66 15.01
CA HIS A 305 6.03 -9.32 14.93
C HIS A 305 5.99 -10.27 13.74
N GLN A 306 5.79 -11.56 13.96
CA GLN A 306 5.92 -12.65 12.99
C GLN A 306 7.32 -12.76 12.32
N GLY A 307 8.28 -11.94 12.68
CA GLY A 307 9.65 -11.89 12.20
C GLY A 307 10.45 -10.81 12.90
N LYS A 308 11.69 -10.61 12.49
CA LYS A 308 12.61 -9.64 13.10
C LYS A 308 12.55 -8.30 12.35
N THR A 309 12.61 -7.22 13.11
CA THR A 309 12.79 -5.86 12.59
C THR A 309 14.25 -5.66 12.20
N LEU A 310 14.51 -5.45 10.91
CA LEU A 310 15.83 -5.14 10.36
C LEU A 310 15.70 -4.54 8.95
N HIS A 311 16.77 -3.93 8.44
CA HIS A 311 16.83 -3.34 7.08
C HIS A 311 15.64 -2.43 6.77
N LEU A 312 15.30 -1.53 7.69
CA LEU A 312 14.19 -0.58 7.56
C LEU A 312 14.72 0.84 7.38
N GLN A 313 14.34 1.49 6.30
CA GLN A 313 14.61 2.89 6.05
C GLN A 313 13.32 3.70 6.12
N VAL A 314 13.23 4.60 7.09
CA VAL A 314 12.12 5.56 7.26
C VAL A 314 12.68 6.94 6.95
N ILE A 315 12.41 7.44 5.74
CA ILE A 315 13.06 8.65 5.22
C ILE A 315 12.07 9.63 4.59
N HIS A 316 12.27 10.91 4.84
CA HIS A 316 11.43 11.98 4.26
C HIS A 316 9.91 11.80 4.46
N ASN A 317 9.47 11.27 5.60
CA ASN A 317 8.05 11.25 5.94
C ASN A 317 7.67 12.47 6.79
N THR A 318 6.42 12.91 6.70
CA THR A 318 5.82 13.90 7.60
C THR A 318 4.84 13.17 8.51
N ILE A 319 5.15 13.11 9.80
CA ILE A 319 4.40 12.36 10.81
C ILE A 319 3.98 13.30 11.91
N ILE A 320 2.67 13.53 12.06
CA ILE A 320 2.07 14.44 13.04
C ILE A 320 1.04 13.68 13.85
N ASN A 321 1.32 13.42 15.11
CA ASN A 321 0.49 12.54 15.93
C ASN A 321 0.24 13.09 17.34
N PRO A 322 -0.96 12.94 17.92
CA PRO A 322 -1.20 13.30 19.31
C PRO A 322 -0.31 12.53 20.29
N GLY A 323 -0.18 11.21 20.14
CA GLY A 323 0.75 10.35 20.88
C GLY A 323 2.17 10.42 20.30
N HIS A 324 2.95 9.33 20.40
CA HIS A 324 4.29 9.31 19.79
C HIS A 324 4.21 9.54 18.27
N ALA A 325 5.09 10.38 17.73
CA ALA A 325 5.20 10.51 16.28
C ALA A 325 5.85 9.25 15.69
N PHE A 326 6.99 8.83 16.24
CA PHE A 326 7.69 7.61 15.84
C PHE A 326 7.92 6.70 17.05
N SER A 327 7.65 5.38 16.89
CA SER A 327 7.91 4.34 17.88
C SER A 327 8.69 3.18 17.29
N GLY A 328 9.95 3.00 17.74
CA GLY A 328 10.85 1.91 17.36
C GLY A 328 11.01 0.92 18.51
N GLY A 329 10.21 -0.15 18.56
CA GLY A 329 10.23 -1.13 19.64
C GLY A 329 11.44 -2.07 19.60
N SER A 330 11.91 -2.45 18.42
CA SER A 330 12.97 -3.45 18.21
C SER A 330 14.09 -2.91 17.31
N TRP A 331 14.60 -1.71 17.63
CA TRP A 331 15.64 -1.05 16.82
C TRP A 331 17.07 -1.22 17.37
N ASN A 332 17.20 -1.53 18.66
CA ASN A 332 18.50 -1.61 19.33
C ASN A 332 19.37 -2.74 18.75
N ALA A 333 20.57 -2.40 18.32
CA ALA A 333 21.54 -3.31 17.71
C ALA A 333 20.99 -4.12 16.53
N ARG A 334 20.08 -3.51 15.74
CA ARG A 334 19.54 -4.09 14.51
C ARG A 334 20.27 -3.56 13.30
N GLU A 335 20.45 -4.44 12.31
CA GLU A 335 21.15 -4.13 11.06
C GLU A 335 20.26 -3.30 10.11
N GLY A 336 20.88 -2.31 9.45
CA GLY A 336 20.26 -1.56 8.36
C GLY A 336 19.11 -0.63 8.77
N MET A 337 19.09 -0.16 10.04
CA MET A 337 18.05 0.73 10.54
C MET A 337 18.40 2.19 10.25
N VAL A 338 17.52 2.90 9.54
CA VAL A 338 17.68 4.31 9.15
C VAL A 338 16.42 5.11 9.46
N LEU A 339 16.57 6.22 10.17
CA LEU A 339 15.52 7.22 10.41
C LEU A 339 16.07 8.59 10.01
N ALA A 340 15.82 9.01 8.76
CA ALA A 340 16.47 10.20 8.23
C ALA A 340 15.50 11.16 7.54
N ASN A 341 15.75 12.46 7.73
CA ASN A 341 15.06 13.53 7.00
C ASN A 341 13.52 13.56 7.21
N ASN A 342 13.01 13.03 8.32
CA ASN A 342 11.59 13.05 8.61
C ASN A 342 11.20 14.32 9.38
N ILE A 343 9.94 14.70 9.34
CA ILE A 343 9.31 15.64 10.26
C ILE A 343 8.47 14.79 11.23
N LEU A 344 8.80 14.83 12.52
CA LEU A 344 8.23 13.98 13.56
C LEU A 344 7.65 14.86 14.67
N TYR A 345 6.36 15.15 14.58
CA TYR A 345 5.65 16.03 15.51
C TYR A 345 4.71 15.24 16.42
N SER A 346 4.91 15.36 17.70
CA SER A 346 4.09 14.77 18.75
C SER A 346 3.55 15.89 19.65
N ARG A 347 2.25 15.85 19.97
CA ARG A 347 1.63 16.80 20.88
C ARG A 347 1.91 16.43 22.35
N ASP A 348 1.55 15.23 22.74
CA ASP A 348 1.53 14.76 24.14
C ASP A 348 2.57 13.69 24.43
N GLY A 349 3.20 13.12 23.39
CA GLY A 349 4.18 12.04 23.47
C GLY A 349 5.59 12.45 23.07
N SER A 350 6.36 11.50 22.57
CA SER A 350 7.73 11.71 22.09
C SER A 350 7.77 11.84 20.58
N ALA A 351 8.61 12.77 20.08
CA ALA A 351 8.95 12.79 18.66
C ALA A 351 9.63 11.48 18.24
N LEU A 352 10.58 11.03 19.07
CA LEU A 352 11.29 9.75 18.96
C LEU A 352 11.03 8.91 20.21
N HIS A 353 10.49 7.70 20.05
CA HIS A 353 10.33 6.73 21.11
C HIS A 353 10.99 5.40 20.75
N PHE A 354 12.07 5.04 21.45
CA PHE A 354 12.77 3.77 21.29
C PHE A 354 12.70 2.97 22.60
N ALA A 355 11.76 2.05 22.71
CA ALA A 355 11.52 1.29 23.92
C ALA A 355 12.74 0.45 24.38
N GLY A 356 13.53 -0.06 23.42
CA GLY A 356 14.74 -0.86 23.68
C GLY A 356 16.04 -0.15 23.32
N GLY A 357 16.01 1.14 22.97
CA GLY A 357 17.15 1.89 22.45
C GLY A 357 17.27 1.84 20.92
N SER A 358 18.28 2.57 20.40
CA SER A 358 18.52 2.76 18.96
C SER A 358 19.98 2.55 18.57
N THR A 359 20.76 1.84 19.38
CA THR A 359 22.18 1.60 19.13
C THR A 359 22.40 0.99 17.73
N GLY A 360 23.28 1.58 16.94
CA GLY A 360 23.59 1.13 15.57
C GLY A 360 22.64 1.65 14.49
N ALA A 361 21.54 2.32 14.86
CA ALA A 361 20.69 2.97 13.87
C ALA A 361 21.30 4.29 13.38
N THR A 362 21.09 4.63 12.11
CA THR A 362 21.41 5.95 11.57
C THR A 362 20.23 6.88 11.77
N ILE A 363 20.41 7.92 12.58
CA ILE A 363 19.37 8.93 12.87
C ILE A 363 19.94 10.30 12.49
N THR A 364 19.38 10.96 11.47
CA THR A 364 19.95 12.23 10.96
C THR A 364 18.92 13.07 10.19
N GLY A 365 19.13 14.39 10.16
CA GLY A 365 18.35 15.32 9.31
C GLY A 365 16.86 15.43 9.64
N ASN A 366 16.43 14.95 10.82
CA ASN A 366 15.02 14.98 11.21
C ASN A 366 14.64 16.34 11.81
N VAL A 367 13.36 16.70 11.77
CA VAL A 367 12.80 17.85 12.48
C VAL A 367 11.83 17.32 13.54
N LEU A 368 12.03 17.73 14.79
CA LEU A 368 11.42 17.09 15.96
C LEU A 368 10.62 18.08 16.80
N LEU A 369 9.36 17.74 17.09
CA LEU A 369 8.53 18.43 18.08
C LEU A 369 7.92 17.38 19.03
N GLY A 370 8.06 17.59 20.34
CA GLY A 370 7.56 16.68 21.37
C GLY A 370 8.61 16.39 22.44
N SER A 371 8.31 15.48 23.34
CA SER A 371 9.24 15.01 24.37
C SER A 371 10.25 13.98 23.81
N GLY A 372 11.19 13.55 24.67
CA GLY A 372 12.15 12.49 24.35
C GLY A 372 13.46 12.96 23.75
N PRO A 373 14.27 12.00 23.24
CA PRO A 373 15.58 12.30 22.64
C PRO A 373 15.47 13.21 21.43
N ARG A 374 16.51 14.04 21.24
CA ARG A 374 16.63 14.93 20.09
C ARG A 374 17.78 14.52 19.16
N GLU A 375 18.26 13.30 19.28
CA GLU A 375 19.33 12.76 18.48
C GLU A 375 19.01 12.84 16.98
N GLY A 376 19.96 13.33 16.20
CA GLY A 376 19.85 13.41 14.73
C GLY A 376 18.76 14.34 14.22
N GLY A 377 18.34 15.35 15.03
CA GLY A 377 17.29 16.28 14.60
C GLY A 377 17.44 17.69 15.16
N VAL A 378 16.71 18.61 14.55
CA VAL A 378 16.54 20.01 14.94
C VAL A 378 15.12 20.25 15.46
N PRO A 379 14.88 21.28 16.30
CA PRO A 379 13.52 21.56 16.77
C PRO A 379 12.62 22.11 15.66
N GLY A 380 11.37 21.65 15.61
CA GLY A 380 10.26 22.28 14.91
C GLY A 380 9.56 23.31 15.81
N HIS A 381 8.72 24.16 15.24
CA HIS A 381 8.02 25.20 15.97
C HIS A 381 6.63 24.74 16.44
N GLY A 382 5.84 24.14 15.57
CA GLY A 382 4.47 23.70 15.83
C GLY A 382 3.69 23.41 14.55
N LEU A 383 2.36 23.36 14.66
CA LEU A 383 1.53 23.14 13.49
C LEU A 383 1.54 24.34 12.50
N GLU A 384 1.98 25.50 12.94
CA GLU A 384 2.26 26.68 12.11
C GLU A 384 3.36 26.44 11.07
N ASP A 385 4.16 25.42 11.20
CA ASP A 385 5.14 24.99 10.19
C ASP A 385 4.48 24.41 8.93
N PHE A 386 3.15 24.22 8.96
CA PHE A 386 2.37 23.67 7.87
C PHE A 386 1.26 24.62 7.44
N ARG A 387 0.81 24.48 6.19
CA ARG A 387 -0.25 25.33 5.65
C ARG A 387 -1.57 25.16 6.40
N LYS A 388 -2.02 23.90 6.65
CA LYS A 388 -3.33 23.66 7.25
C LYS A 388 -3.44 22.24 7.81
N VAL A 389 -2.87 22.00 8.99
CA VAL A 389 -2.91 20.71 9.69
C VAL A 389 -3.50 20.89 11.07
N THR A 390 -4.24 19.88 11.55
CA THR A 390 -4.73 19.79 12.94
C THR A 390 -4.33 18.45 13.54
N TRP A 391 -4.21 18.38 14.88
CA TRP A 391 -3.83 17.17 15.60
C TRP A 391 -4.81 16.00 15.43
N ASP A 392 -6.05 16.27 15.07
CA ASP A 392 -7.10 15.28 14.78
C ASP A 392 -7.25 14.98 13.27
N ALA A 393 -6.40 15.58 12.44
CA ALA A 393 -6.41 15.49 10.98
C ALA A 393 -7.75 15.84 10.32
N LEU A 394 -8.60 16.67 10.95
CA LEU A 394 -9.74 17.29 10.28
C LEU A 394 -9.27 18.24 9.17
N GLN A 395 -8.06 18.78 9.33
CA GLN A 395 -7.31 19.49 8.30
C GLN A 395 -5.96 18.77 8.15
N HIS A 396 -5.59 18.42 6.93
CA HIS A 396 -4.46 17.55 6.65
C HIS A 396 -3.57 18.00 5.48
N ASP A 397 -3.57 19.31 5.15
CA ASP A 397 -2.62 19.88 4.19
C ASP A 397 -1.27 20.13 4.87
N ALA A 398 -0.42 19.11 4.82
CA ALA A 398 0.94 19.11 5.40
C ALA A 398 1.98 19.80 4.50
N THR A 399 1.56 20.65 3.56
CA THR A 399 2.47 21.50 2.79
C THR A 399 3.23 22.42 3.73
N PRO A 400 4.58 22.49 3.66
CA PRO A 400 5.38 23.36 4.51
C PRO A 400 4.98 24.83 4.38
N ALA A 401 4.94 25.55 5.51
CA ALA A 401 4.89 27.00 5.53
C ALA A 401 6.25 27.59 5.08
N PRO A 402 6.30 28.81 4.52
CA PRO A 402 7.53 29.39 4.00
C PRO A 402 8.68 29.48 5.01
N GLU A 403 8.37 29.72 6.28
CA GLU A 403 9.35 29.90 7.37
C GLU A 403 9.60 28.61 8.17
N ALA A 404 9.09 27.47 7.71
CA ALA A 404 9.26 26.21 8.41
C ALA A 404 10.73 25.77 8.48
N PRO A 405 11.22 25.22 9.63
CA PRO A 405 12.62 24.91 9.86
C PRO A 405 13.03 23.59 9.19
N PHE A 406 12.65 23.34 7.95
CA PHE A 406 12.78 22.04 7.30
C PHE A 406 14.04 21.88 6.43
N GLY A 407 14.88 22.92 6.31
CA GLY A 407 16.07 22.97 5.46
C GLY A 407 17.30 22.17 5.94
N HIS A 408 17.13 21.03 6.64
CA HIS A 408 18.20 20.31 7.33
C HIS A 408 18.41 18.86 6.85
N ALA A 409 17.84 18.46 5.73
CA ALA A 409 17.93 17.10 5.25
C ALA A 409 19.37 16.69 4.92
N ASP A 410 19.74 15.48 5.33
CA ASP A 410 21.00 14.83 4.96
C ASP A 410 20.94 14.39 3.49
N ALA A 411 21.85 14.91 2.68
CA ALA A 411 21.90 14.65 1.24
C ALA A 411 22.08 13.16 0.87
N LYS A 412 22.61 12.35 1.79
CA LYS A 412 22.79 10.90 1.57
C LYS A 412 21.46 10.15 1.39
N PHE A 413 20.37 10.68 1.96
CA PHE A 413 19.07 10.02 2.01
C PHE A 413 17.99 10.77 1.22
N LEU A 414 18.34 11.56 0.23
CA LEU A 414 17.39 12.30 -0.61
C LEU A 414 16.74 11.36 -1.63
N PRO A 415 15.41 11.15 -1.62
CA PRO A 415 14.71 10.51 -2.73
C PRO A 415 14.63 11.45 -3.93
N GLU A 416 14.47 10.89 -5.13
CA GLU A 416 14.40 11.65 -6.38
C GLU A 416 13.22 12.64 -6.41
N THR A 417 12.10 12.24 -5.85
CA THR A 417 10.86 13.03 -5.84
C THR A 417 10.31 13.23 -4.44
N ASP A 418 9.38 14.15 -4.27
CA ASP A 418 8.62 14.40 -3.06
C ASP A 418 7.27 13.65 -3.06
N PHE A 419 6.39 13.96 -2.09
CA PHE A 419 5.05 13.40 -1.95
C PHE A 419 4.18 13.57 -3.21
N TYR A 420 4.30 14.68 -3.92
CA TYR A 420 3.57 14.95 -5.15
C TYR A 420 4.27 14.44 -6.41
N GLY A 421 5.34 13.68 -6.26
CA GLY A 421 6.14 13.21 -7.37
C GLY A 421 6.98 14.29 -8.04
N LYS A 422 7.12 15.47 -7.42
CA LYS A 422 7.97 16.54 -7.94
C LYS A 422 9.44 16.25 -7.65
N PRO A 423 10.35 16.50 -8.60
CA PRO A 423 11.77 16.34 -8.35
C PRO A 423 12.24 17.20 -7.16
N ARG A 424 12.98 16.61 -6.21
CA ARG A 424 13.56 17.34 -5.07
C ARG A 424 14.77 18.18 -5.45
N GLY A 425 15.45 17.87 -6.56
CA GLY A 425 16.65 18.58 -6.96
C GLY A 425 17.75 18.51 -5.91
N THR A 426 18.35 19.63 -5.60
CA THR A 426 19.38 19.80 -4.56
C THR A 426 18.83 20.32 -3.23
N GLU A 427 17.53 20.52 -3.13
CA GLU A 427 16.89 21.06 -1.92
C GLU A 427 16.96 20.10 -0.75
N LYS A 428 17.47 20.59 0.38
CA LYS A 428 17.63 19.82 1.61
C LYS A 428 16.41 19.96 2.52
N THR A 429 15.21 19.83 1.98
CA THR A 429 13.98 19.90 2.77
C THR A 429 13.66 18.55 3.40
N SER A 430 13.62 18.47 4.73
CA SER A 430 13.11 17.32 5.48
C SER A 430 11.59 17.19 5.31
N GLY A 431 11.06 15.97 5.51
CA GLY A 431 9.63 15.68 5.37
C GLY A 431 9.21 15.26 3.97
N ALA A 432 7.93 14.93 3.84
CA ALA A 432 7.36 14.34 2.64
C ALA A 432 7.27 15.32 1.45
N ILE A 433 7.02 16.59 1.75
CA ILE A 433 6.74 17.64 0.75
C ILE A 433 7.88 18.65 0.75
N THR A 434 8.39 19.00 -0.43
CA THR A 434 9.40 20.06 -0.57
C THR A 434 8.83 21.44 -0.28
N LEU A 435 9.68 22.36 0.22
CA LEU A 435 9.34 23.77 0.30
C LEU A 435 9.08 24.27 -1.13
N LEU A 436 7.91 24.85 -1.32
CA LEU A 436 7.59 25.46 -2.62
C LEU A 436 8.34 26.79 -2.73
N ALA A 437 8.97 27.02 -3.88
CA ALA A 437 9.37 28.37 -4.25
C ALA A 437 8.13 29.30 -4.19
N THR A 438 8.26 30.45 -3.57
CA THR A 438 7.19 31.42 -3.37
C THR A 438 6.40 31.64 -4.67
N GLY A 439 5.12 31.26 -4.70
CA GLY A 439 4.21 31.45 -5.85
C GLY A 439 3.63 30.19 -6.49
N ALA A 440 4.10 28.99 -6.17
CA ALA A 440 3.54 27.76 -6.74
C ALA A 440 2.26 27.32 -5.99
N LYS A 441 1.14 27.21 -6.72
CA LYS A 441 -0.08 26.59 -6.19
C LYS A 441 0.02 25.08 -6.35
N THR A 442 -0.03 24.33 -5.24
CA THR A 442 -0.25 22.87 -5.28
C THR A 442 -1.70 22.61 -4.94
N ALA A 443 -2.41 21.91 -5.81
CA ALA A 443 -3.66 21.26 -5.45
C ALA A 443 -3.33 19.87 -4.88
N LEU A 444 -3.97 19.50 -3.76
CA LEU A 444 -4.09 18.09 -3.37
C LEU A 444 -4.70 17.33 -4.56
N PRO A 445 -4.33 16.07 -4.81
CA PRO A 445 -5.08 15.27 -5.77
C PRO A 445 -6.55 15.35 -5.39
N PRO A 446 -7.45 15.52 -6.38
CA PRO A 446 -8.87 15.58 -6.10
C PRO A 446 -9.28 14.29 -5.39
N GLY A 447 -9.86 14.44 -4.19
CA GLY A 447 -10.58 13.34 -3.56
C GLY A 447 -11.73 12.95 -4.49
N HIS A 448 -11.77 11.71 -4.90
CA HIS A 448 -12.89 11.14 -5.66
C HIS A 448 -14.07 10.89 -4.73
#